data_86c4c35933887d5ea4170a28684a886d
#
_entry.id   86c4c35933887d5ea4170a28684a886d
#
_cell.length_a   1.000
_cell.length_b   1.000
_cell.length_c   1.000
_cell.angle_alpha   90.00
_cell.angle_beta   90.00
_cell.angle_gamma   90.00
#
_symmetry.space_group_name_H-M   'P 1'
#
loop_
_entity.id
_entity.type
_entity.pdbx_description
1 polymer ?
#
loop_
_entity_poly.entity_id
_entity_poly.type
_entity_poly.pdbx_seq_one_letter_code
_entity_poly.pdbx_strand_id
1 'polypeptide(L)'
;MNYFCERYPKREGLVTYIISGDDHEGWYGQREGVDIGWLMEQTARDKYKRTDLVNLGYMEAFIRLMHADYPDVHTYLLAAHPGGGSAYAISYAPQKYVEALQGGEKPAVILFGHWHKMFDLVIRNVICLGGGCTKDLDTFGRKNKLSYHVGGMIVELWQDSIGAIPRWRGEKKQYFDRGYYNDQWNYTG
;
A
#
# COMPACT_ATOMS: atom_id res chain seq x y z
N MET A 1 3.97 7.68 -16.68
CA MET A 1 5.28 7.28 -16.14
C MET A 1 6.24 8.45 -15.95
N ASN A 2 6.71 9.13 -16.99
CA ASN A 2 7.64 10.26 -16.84
C ASN A 2 7.22 11.28 -15.79
N TYR A 3 5.96 11.73 -15.82
CA TYR A 3 5.41 12.66 -14.82
C TYR A 3 5.56 12.14 -13.39
N PHE A 4 5.26 10.86 -13.15
CA PHE A 4 5.43 10.25 -11.83
C PHE A 4 6.90 10.27 -11.40
N CYS A 5 7.82 9.75 -12.23
CA CYS A 5 9.23 9.69 -11.88
C CYS A 5 9.85 11.07 -11.62
N GLU A 6 9.36 12.11 -12.31
CA GLU A 6 9.80 13.48 -12.14
C GLU A 6 9.23 14.13 -10.86
N ARG A 7 7.93 13.93 -10.60
CA ARG A 7 7.16 14.68 -9.60
C ARG A 7 6.96 13.98 -8.29
N TYR A 8 7.12 12.65 -8.26
CA TYR A 8 6.98 11.91 -7.01
C TYR A 8 7.93 12.44 -5.94
N PRO A 9 7.47 12.67 -4.71
CA PRO A 9 8.28 13.27 -3.66
C PRO A 9 9.62 12.55 -3.47
N LYS A 10 10.66 13.34 -3.25
CA LYS A 10 12.02 12.87 -2.98
C LYS A 10 12.58 13.58 -1.77
N ARG A 11 13.18 12.83 -0.87
CA ARG A 11 13.89 13.36 0.30
C ARG A 11 15.10 12.48 0.58
N GLU A 12 16.20 13.08 1.00
CA GLU A 12 17.39 12.35 1.44
C GLU A 12 17.05 11.37 2.56
N GLY A 13 17.55 10.16 2.49
CA GLY A 13 17.29 9.09 3.45
C GLY A 13 15.92 8.41 3.30
N LEU A 14 15.06 8.84 2.37
CA LEU A 14 13.78 8.21 2.08
C LEU A 14 13.90 7.30 0.85
N VAL A 15 13.51 6.04 1.02
CA VAL A 15 13.38 5.07 -0.08
C VAL A 15 11.90 4.72 -0.25
N THR A 16 11.42 4.74 -1.48
CA THR A 16 10.06 4.34 -1.83
C THR A 16 10.08 2.95 -2.46
N TYR A 17 9.46 2.01 -1.80
CA TYR A 17 9.24 0.66 -2.31
C TYR A 17 7.89 0.58 -3.04
N ILE A 18 7.88 -0.07 -4.19
CA ILE A 18 6.72 -0.18 -5.07
C ILE A 18 6.48 -1.65 -5.38
N ILE A 19 5.23 -2.09 -5.35
CA ILE A 19 4.78 -3.35 -5.94
C ILE A 19 3.75 -3.06 -7.02
N SER A 20 3.79 -3.80 -8.11
CA SER A 20 2.77 -3.74 -9.16
C SER A 20 1.57 -4.59 -8.78
N GLY A 21 0.37 -4.16 -9.19
CA GLY A 21 -0.86 -4.90 -9.02
C GLY A 21 -1.28 -5.68 -10.27
N ASP A 22 -2.38 -6.43 -10.17
CA ASP A 22 -2.87 -7.30 -11.24
C ASP A 22 -3.83 -6.62 -12.21
N ASP A 23 -4.65 -5.68 -11.75
CA ASP A 23 -5.71 -5.13 -12.58
C ASP A 23 -5.18 -4.29 -13.75
N HIS A 24 -5.21 -2.97 -13.66
CA HIS A 24 -4.87 -2.09 -14.79
C HIS A 24 -3.39 -2.19 -15.22
N GLU A 25 -2.48 -2.21 -14.29
CA GLU A 25 -1.05 -2.35 -14.53
C GLU A 25 -0.66 -3.75 -14.97
N GLY A 26 -1.34 -4.77 -14.48
CA GLY A 26 -1.16 -6.16 -14.91
C GLY A 26 -1.58 -6.36 -16.36
N TRP A 27 -2.70 -5.76 -16.80
CA TRP A 27 -3.10 -5.79 -18.21
C TRP A 27 -2.09 -5.11 -19.14
N TYR A 28 -1.50 -4.01 -18.69
CA TYR A 28 -0.40 -3.39 -19.44
C TYR A 28 0.78 -4.36 -19.55
N GLY A 29 1.16 -4.99 -18.46
CA GLY A 29 2.24 -5.98 -18.43
C GLY A 29 1.97 -7.17 -19.36
N GLN A 30 0.77 -7.72 -19.34
CA GLN A 30 0.36 -8.82 -20.23
C GLN A 30 0.40 -8.43 -21.71
N ARG A 31 -0.04 -7.22 -22.04
CA ARG A 31 -0.07 -6.73 -23.42
C ARG A 31 1.30 -6.35 -23.94
N GLU A 32 2.10 -5.67 -23.15
CA GLU A 32 3.39 -5.10 -23.57
C GLU A 32 4.59 -5.97 -23.16
N GLY A 33 4.37 -7.01 -22.34
CA GLY A 33 5.44 -7.89 -21.84
C GLY A 33 6.38 -7.24 -20.84
N VAL A 34 5.96 -6.16 -20.17
CA VAL A 34 6.80 -5.37 -19.27
C VAL A 34 6.09 -5.10 -17.95
N ASP A 35 6.75 -5.44 -16.83
CA ASP A 35 6.28 -5.05 -15.50
C ASP A 35 6.36 -3.52 -15.32
N ILE A 36 5.26 -2.89 -14.90
CA ILE A 36 5.17 -1.43 -14.82
C ILE A 36 6.02 -0.87 -13.67
N GLY A 37 6.12 -1.60 -12.57
CA GLY A 37 6.95 -1.20 -11.44
C GLY A 37 8.44 -1.22 -11.80
N TRP A 38 8.86 -2.28 -12.49
CA TRP A 38 10.22 -2.35 -13.05
C TRP A 38 10.50 -1.21 -14.03
N LEU A 39 9.58 -0.93 -14.95
CA LEU A 39 9.72 0.15 -15.91
C LEU A 39 9.78 1.53 -15.23
N MET A 40 9.04 1.72 -14.12
CA MET A 40 9.11 2.94 -13.31
C MET A 40 10.48 3.10 -12.67
N GLU A 41 11.01 2.06 -12.06
CA GLU A 41 12.35 2.08 -11.45
C GLU A 41 13.42 2.39 -12.49
N GLN A 42 13.44 1.69 -13.65
CA GLN A 42 14.40 1.94 -14.72
C GLN A 42 14.28 3.37 -15.26
N THR A 43 13.06 3.85 -15.52
CA THR A 43 12.83 5.23 -15.98
C THR A 43 13.35 6.26 -14.98
N ALA A 44 13.09 6.05 -13.70
CA ALA A 44 13.57 6.93 -12.62
C ALA A 44 15.09 6.97 -12.58
N ARG A 45 15.74 5.80 -12.65
CA ARG A 45 17.20 5.65 -12.63
C ARG A 45 17.87 6.28 -13.84
N ASP A 46 17.43 5.90 -15.04
CA ASP A 46 18.13 6.25 -16.28
C ASP A 46 17.90 7.70 -16.67
N LYS A 47 16.66 8.15 -16.63
CA LYS A 47 16.27 9.47 -17.12
C LYS A 47 16.36 10.56 -16.04
N TYR A 48 15.97 10.24 -14.79
CA TYR A 48 15.87 11.23 -13.71
C TYR A 48 16.96 11.11 -12.65
N LYS A 49 17.89 10.14 -12.81
CA LYS A 49 19.01 9.87 -11.88
C LYS A 49 18.53 9.67 -10.43
N ARG A 50 17.37 9.00 -10.30
CA ARG A 50 16.74 8.67 -9.02
C ARG A 50 17.00 7.20 -8.69
N THR A 51 17.46 6.95 -7.48
CA THR A 51 17.71 5.61 -6.92
C THR A 51 16.84 5.31 -5.71
N ASP A 52 15.96 6.24 -5.39
CA ASP A 52 15.06 6.20 -4.23
C ASP A 52 13.71 5.50 -4.54
N LEU A 53 13.45 5.13 -5.79
CA LEU A 53 12.30 4.35 -6.22
C LEU A 53 12.75 2.92 -6.52
N VAL A 54 12.26 1.95 -5.75
CA VAL A 54 12.69 0.54 -5.82
C VAL A 54 11.47 -0.34 -6.05
N ASN A 55 11.47 -1.08 -7.14
CA ASN A 55 10.45 -2.09 -7.42
C ASN A 55 10.74 -3.36 -6.64
N LEU A 56 9.77 -3.84 -5.88
CA LEU A 56 9.85 -5.08 -5.12
C LEU A 56 9.23 -6.28 -5.87
N GLY A 57 8.58 -6.04 -7.01
CA GLY A 57 7.96 -7.07 -7.83
C GLY A 57 6.46 -6.91 -7.99
N TYR A 58 5.78 -8.03 -8.20
CA TYR A 58 4.40 -8.12 -8.63
C TYR A 58 3.53 -8.78 -7.56
N MET A 59 2.38 -8.20 -7.25
CA MET A 59 1.35 -8.66 -6.32
C MET A 59 1.77 -8.68 -4.86
N GLU A 60 2.92 -9.22 -4.54
CA GLU A 60 3.37 -9.44 -3.16
C GLU A 60 4.87 -9.24 -3.02
N ALA A 61 5.30 -8.71 -1.87
CA ALA A 61 6.71 -8.64 -1.53
C ALA A 61 6.92 -8.79 -0.01
N PHE A 62 7.76 -9.72 0.40
CA PHE A 62 8.22 -9.85 1.77
C PHE A 62 9.37 -8.90 2.03
N ILE A 63 9.23 -8.04 3.01
CA ILE A 63 10.23 -7.08 3.46
C ILE A 63 10.73 -7.52 4.82
N ARG A 64 12.04 -7.76 4.93
CA ARG A 64 12.67 -8.09 6.20
C ARG A 64 12.85 -6.82 7.03
N LEU A 65 12.25 -6.80 8.22
CA LEU A 65 12.44 -5.75 9.21
C LEU A 65 13.54 -6.21 10.16
N MET A 66 14.74 -5.61 10.04
CA MET A 66 15.90 -5.90 10.87
C MET A 66 15.84 -5.11 12.17
N HIS A 67 16.18 -5.75 13.29
CA HIS A 67 16.32 -5.03 14.55
C HIS A 67 17.59 -4.17 14.55
N ALA A 68 17.48 -2.93 15.04
CA ALA A 68 18.61 -1.99 15.00
C ALA A 68 19.81 -2.45 15.86
N ASP A 69 19.53 -3.01 17.03
CA ASP A 69 20.57 -3.39 18.01
C ASP A 69 20.92 -4.88 17.95
N TYR A 70 20.13 -5.71 17.29
CA TYR A 70 20.31 -7.17 17.19
C TYR A 70 20.31 -7.62 15.74
N PRO A 71 21.46 -7.63 15.03
CA PRO A 71 21.52 -7.85 13.57
C PRO A 71 20.95 -9.20 13.09
N ASP A 72 20.97 -10.22 13.96
CA ASP A 72 20.42 -11.55 13.63
C ASP A 72 18.91 -11.65 13.88
N VAL A 73 18.33 -10.64 14.52
CA VAL A 73 16.91 -10.60 14.85
C VAL A 73 16.16 -9.86 13.75
N HIS A 74 15.13 -10.50 13.20
CA HIS A 74 14.29 -9.90 12.19
C HIS A 74 12.86 -10.44 12.25
N THR A 75 11.96 -9.74 11.61
CA THR A 75 10.61 -10.20 11.29
C THR A 75 10.25 -9.82 9.88
N TYR A 76 9.08 -10.25 9.43
CA TYR A 76 8.63 -9.95 8.07
C TYR A 76 7.39 -9.06 8.06
N LEU A 77 7.44 -8.10 7.15
CA LEU A 77 6.31 -7.32 6.67
C LEU A 77 6.00 -7.80 5.25
N LEU A 78 4.75 -8.07 4.97
CA LEU A 78 4.26 -8.39 3.63
C LEU A 78 3.55 -7.17 3.05
N ALA A 79 4.05 -6.63 1.94
CA ALA A 79 3.30 -5.71 1.12
C ALA A 79 2.47 -6.54 0.13
N ALA A 80 1.15 -6.34 0.08
CA ALA A 80 0.25 -7.12 -0.74
C ALA A 80 -0.71 -6.24 -1.54
N HIS A 81 -0.88 -6.58 -2.82
CA HIS A 81 -1.89 -6.03 -3.72
C HIS A 81 -2.84 -7.15 -4.14
N PRO A 82 -3.68 -7.66 -3.22
CA PRO A 82 -4.54 -8.81 -3.49
C PRO A 82 -5.62 -8.45 -4.51
N GLY A 83 -5.94 -9.37 -5.39
CA GLY A 83 -7.05 -9.22 -6.31
C GLY A 83 -8.42 -9.26 -5.62
N GLY A 84 -9.47 -9.12 -6.41
CA GLY A 84 -10.86 -9.21 -5.97
C GLY A 84 -11.42 -7.90 -5.42
N GLY A 85 -12.76 -7.83 -5.31
CA GLY A 85 -13.46 -6.65 -4.85
C GLY A 85 -13.43 -6.47 -3.32
N SER A 86 -13.68 -5.26 -2.85
CA SER A 86 -13.90 -5.01 -1.43
C SER A 86 -15.27 -5.54 -1.01
N ALA A 87 -15.29 -6.35 0.05
CA ALA A 87 -16.53 -6.82 0.64
C ALA A 87 -17.23 -5.71 1.42
N TYR A 88 -18.55 -5.87 1.68
CA TYR A 88 -19.30 -4.96 2.54
C TYR A 88 -18.68 -4.83 3.94
N ALA A 89 -18.32 -5.96 4.55
CA ALA A 89 -17.56 -5.96 5.80
C ALA A 89 -16.07 -5.74 5.49
N ILE A 90 -15.51 -4.63 5.98
CA ILE A 90 -14.12 -4.23 5.71
C ILE A 90 -13.08 -5.26 6.17
N SER A 91 -13.41 -6.07 7.18
CA SER A 91 -12.53 -7.10 7.73
C SER A 91 -12.57 -8.41 6.94
N TYR A 92 -13.57 -8.64 6.08
CA TYR A 92 -13.77 -9.93 5.42
C TYR A 92 -12.60 -10.31 4.48
N ALA A 93 -12.24 -9.40 3.58
CA ALA A 93 -11.17 -9.65 2.63
C ALA A 93 -9.79 -9.84 3.31
N PRO A 94 -9.38 -8.99 4.28
CA PRO A 94 -8.17 -9.25 5.07
C PRO A 94 -8.19 -10.56 5.84
N GLN A 95 -9.33 -10.94 6.44
CA GLN A 95 -9.46 -12.23 7.13
C GLN A 95 -9.24 -13.40 6.17
N LYS A 96 -9.92 -13.38 5.04
CA LYS A 96 -9.78 -14.42 4.02
C LYS A 96 -8.35 -14.53 3.51
N TYR A 97 -7.67 -13.41 3.32
CA TYR A 97 -6.27 -13.38 2.90
C TYR A 97 -5.35 -14.03 3.95
N VAL A 98 -5.44 -13.61 5.21
CA VAL A 98 -4.62 -14.17 6.31
C VAL A 98 -4.90 -15.66 6.52
N GLU A 99 -6.14 -16.11 6.39
CA GLU A 99 -6.51 -17.54 6.50
C GLU A 99 -5.94 -18.38 5.36
N ALA A 100 -5.74 -17.79 4.17
CA ALA A 100 -5.16 -18.48 3.02
C ALA A 100 -3.63 -18.67 3.11
N LEU A 101 -2.94 -17.87 3.94
CA LEU A 101 -1.49 -18.00 4.13
C LEU A 101 -1.13 -19.32 4.83
N GLN A 102 -0.13 -20.00 4.33
CA GLN A 102 0.42 -21.19 4.98
C GLN A 102 1.11 -20.83 6.31
N GLY A 103 1.22 -21.79 7.22
CA GLY A 103 1.73 -21.52 8.56
C GLY A 103 3.12 -20.85 8.62
N GLY A 104 4.02 -21.23 7.70
CA GLY A 104 5.37 -20.64 7.59
C GLY A 104 5.45 -19.30 6.85
N GLU A 105 4.35 -18.85 6.26
CA GLU A 105 4.29 -17.63 5.44
C GLU A 105 3.68 -16.44 6.18
N LYS A 106 3.17 -16.64 7.40
CA LYS A 106 2.51 -15.56 8.15
C LYS A 106 3.52 -14.53 8.63
N PRO A 107 3.48 -13.29 8.08
CA PRO A 107 4.33 -12.20 8.57
C PRO A 107 3.77 -11.62 9.87
N ALA A 108 4.56 -10.78 10.55
CA ALA A 108 4.05 -10.01 11.68
C ALA A 108 3.08 -8.89 11.25
N VAL A 109 3.33 -8.31 10.07
CA VAL A 109 2.57 -7.18 9.53
C VAL A 109 2.24 -7.42 8.06
N ILE A 110 1.01 -7.06 7.64
CA ILE A 110 0.62 -7.00 6.22
C ILE A 110 0.13 -5.59 5.90
N LEU A 111 0.71 -5.00 4.85
CA LEU A 111 0.22 -3.76 4.25
C LEU A 111 -0.59 -4.10 3.00
N PHE A 112 -1.87 -3.75 3.01
CA PHE A 112 -2.80 -4.01 1.91
C PHE A 112 -3.02 -2.78 1.04
N GLY A 113 -2.82 -2.95 -0.27
CA GLY A 113 -3.31 -2.05 -1.32
C GLY A 113 -4.63 -2.52 -1.91
N HIS A 114 -4.91 -2.15 -3.17
CA HIS A 114 -6.01 -2.57 -4.04
C HIS A 114 -7.43 -2.18 -3.59
N TRP A 115 -7.83 -2.46 -2.38
CA TRP A 115 -9.23 -2.27 -1.93
C TRP A 115 -9.61 -0.82 -1.65
N HIS A 116 -8.70 0.12 -1.76
CA HIS A 116 -8.91 1.55 -1.52
C HIS A 116 -9.50 1.86 -0.14
N LYS A 117 -9.17 1.05 0.87
CA LYS A 117 -9.66 1.19 2.24
C LYS A 117 -8.52 1.41 3.22
N MET A 118 -8.74 2.32 4.17
CA MET A 118 -7.89 2.45 5.35
C MET A 118 -8.49 1.66 6.49
N PHE A 119 -7.72 0.74 7.03
CA PHE A 119 -8.09 -0.03 8.22
C PHE A 119 -6.85 -0.40 9.02
N ASP A 120 -7.07 -0.73 10.28
CA ASP A 120 -6.10 -1.23 11.23
C ASP A 120 -6.77 -2.35 12.01
N LEU A 121 -6.35 -3.58 11.78
CA LEU A 121 -6.96 -4.80 12.30
C LEU A 121 -5.88 -5.76 12.77
N VAL A 122 -6.17 -6.56 13.79
CA VAL A 122 -5.35 -7.73 14.16
C VAL A 122 -6.13 -9.00 13.84
N ILE A 123 -5.58 -9.83 12.99
CA ILE A 123 -6.20 -11.06 12.50
C ILE A 123 -5.23 -12.21 12.72
N ARG A 124 -5.59 -13.18 13.56
CA ARG A 124 -4.72 -14.34 13.85
C ARG A 124 -3.29 -13.95 14.22
N ASN A 125 -3.14 -12.94 15.07
CA ASN A 125 -1.87 -12.35 15.51
C ASN A 125 -1.06 -11.65 14.40
N VAL A 126 -1.65 -11.38 13.24
CA VAL A 126 -1.06 -10.58 12.16
C VAL A 126 -1.65 -9.18 12.21
N ILE A 127 -0.79 -8.17 12.22
CA ILE A 127 -1.18 -6.76 12.11
C ILE A 127 -1.52 -6.46 10.64
N CYS A 128 -2.76 -6.16 10.35
CA CYS A 128 -3.28 -5.93 9.00
C CYS A 128 -3.64 -4.46 8.81
N LEU A 129 -2.94 -3.79 7.91
CA LEU A 129 -3.08 -2.35 7.67
C LEU A 129 -3.47 -2.08 6.23
N GLY A 130 -4.56 -1.37 6.01
CA GLY A 130 -4.99 -0.90 4.69
C GLY A 130 -4.51 0.51 4.42
N GLY A 131 -3.76 0.71 3.34
CA GLY A 131 -3.10 1.98 3.01
C GLY A 131 -4.01 3.06 2.41
N GLY A 132 -5.26 2.74 2.06
CA GLY A 132 -6.13 3.65 1.30
C GLY A 132 -5.76 3.73 -0.17
N CYS A 133 -5.98 4.87 -0.79
CA CYS A 133 -5.62 5.13 -2.19
C CYS A 133 -5.30 6.62 -2.42
N THR A 134 -4.67 6.91 -3.56
CA THR A 134 -4.44 8.29 -4.04
C THR A 134 -5.37 8.67 -5.19
N LYS A 135 -6.42 7.90 -5.40
CA LYS A 135 -7.39 8.09 -6.47
C LYS A 135 -8.71 8.61 -5.90
N ASP A 136 -9.22 9.69 -6.47
CA ASP A 136 -10.56 10.19 -6.19
C ASP A 136 -11.66 9.25 -6.70
N LEU A 137 -12.85 9.40 -6.13
CA LEU A 137 -14.02 8.62 -6.52
C LEU A 137 -14.45 8.94 -7.94
N ASP A 138 -14.18 8.02 -8.86
CA ASP A 138 -14.51 8.13 -10.27
C ASP A 138 -15.92 7.60 -10.59
N THR A 139 -16.29 7.66 -11.88
CA THR A 139 -17.58 7.16 -12.37
C THR A 139 -17.76 5.66 -12.10
N PHE A 140 -16.69 4.85 -12.20
CA PHE A 140 -16.73 3.43 -11.89
C PHE A 140 -17.05 3.20 -10.40
N GLY A 141 -16.36 3.91 -9.52
CA GLY A 141 -16.57 3.83 -8.08
C GLY A 141 -18.00 4.25 -7.69
N ARG A 142 -18.51 5.33 -8.27
CA ARG A 142 -19.90 5.80 -8.06
C ARG A 142 -20.93 4.78 -8.53
N LYS A 143 -20.78 4.26 -9.75
CA LYS A 143 -21.67 3.24 -10.32
C LYS A 143 -21.74 1.98 -9.45
N ASN A 144 -20.61 1.54 -8.94
CA ASN A 144 -20.49 0.31 -8.14
C ASN A 144 -20.65 0.57 -6.63
N LYS A 145 -21.01 1.80 -6.22
CA LYS A 145 -21.20 2.19 -4.80
C LYS A 145 -19.98 1.90 -3.94
N LEU A 146 -18.80 2.06 -4.50
CA LEU A 146 -17.53 1.90 -3.80
C LEU A 146 -17.23 3.16 -2.99
N SER A 147 -16.75 2.98 -1.78
CA SER A 147 -16.28 4.07 -0.94
C SER A 147 -14.75 4.03 -0.92
N TYR A 148 -14.10 5.08 -1.41
CA TYR A 148 -12.65 5.21 -1.40
C TYR A 148 -12.20 6.00 -0.18
N HIS A 149 -11.15 5.54 0.48
CA HIS A 149 -10.45 6.31 1.51
C HIS A 149 -9.21 6.93 0.86
N VAL A 150 -9.35 8.16 0.39
CA VAL A 150 -8.26 8.88 -0.28
C VAL A 150 -7.25 9.32 0.76
N GLY A 151 -6.00 8.92 0.58
CA GLY A 151 -4.91 9.26 1.49
C GLY A 151 -3.90 8.15 1.68
N GLY A 152 -3.26 8.15 2.84
CA GLY A 152 -2.24 7.18 3.22
C GLY A 152 -2.18 6.96 4.72
N MET A 153 -1.25 6.13 5.15
CA MET A 153 -1.02 5.82 6.56
C MET A 153 0.45 5.98 6.90
N ILE A 154 0.72 6.63 8.03
CA ILE A 154 2.05 6.61 8.67
C ILE A 154 2.01 5.49 9.69
N VAL A 155 2.96 4.57 9.60
CA VAL A 155 3.04 3.40 10.49
C VAL A 155 4.35 3.40 11.24
N GLU A 156 4.26 3.27 12.55
CA GLU A 156 5.40 3.08 13.45
C GLU A 156 5.29 1.68 14.05
N LEU A 157 6.37 0.93 13.97
CA LEU A 157 6.48 -0.43 14.50
C LEU A 157 7.61 -0.49 15.53
N TRP A 158 7.33 -1.04 16.70
CA TRP A 158 8.34 -1.29 17.73
C TRP A 158 8.62 -2.79 17.80
N GLN A 159 9.84 -3.14 17.47
CA GLN A 159 10.32 -4.52 17.49
C GLN A 159 11.04 -4.81 18.80
N ASP A 160 10.78 -5.95 19.42
CA ASP A 160 11.49 -6.40 20.61
C ASP A 160 12.74 -7.23 20.25
N SER A 161 13.51 -7.62 21.27
CA SER A 161 14.79 -8.35 21.14
C SER A 161 14.66 -9.75 20.53
N ILE A 162 13.45 -10.28 20.40
CA ILE A 162 13.19 -11.57 19.74
C ILE A 162 12.51 -11.44 18.38
N GLY A 163 12.29 -10.20 17.90
CA GLY A 163 11.73 -9.91 16.59
C GLY A 163 10.21 -9.75 16.56
N ALA A 164 9.49 -9.88 17.67
CA ALA A 164 8.06 -9.63 17.70
C ALA A 164 7.76 -8.13 17.61
N ILE A 165 6.55 -7.80 17.20
CA ILE A 165 6.03 -6.42 17.15
C ILE A 165 4.96 -6.25 18.26
N PRO A 166 5.39 -6.02 19.51
CA PRO A 166 4.46 -5.89 20.64
C PRO A 166 3.66 -4.58 20.63
N ARG A 167 4.11 -3.60 19.85
CA ARG A 167 3.49 -2.30 19.77
C ARG A 167 3.57 -1.75 18.34
N TRP A 168 2.48 -1.16 17.88
CA TRP A 168 2.45 -0.38 16.63
C TRP A 168 1.55 0.84 16.79
N ARG A 169 1.71 1.80 15.88
CA ARG A 169 0.84 2.95 15.75
C ARG A 169 0.60 3.22 14.28
N GLY A 170 -0.68 3.27 13.88
CA GLY A 170 -1.12 3.66 12.55
C GLY A 170 -1.81 5.03 12.59
N GLU A 171 -1.21 6.03 11.96
CA GLU A 171 -1.83 7.35 11.81
C GLU A 171 -2.40 7.49 10.41
N LYS A 172 -3.74 7.52 10.30
CA LYS A 172 -4.46 7.67 9.02
C LYS A 172 -4.45 9.12 8.58
N LYS A 173 -3.89 9.40 7.41
CA LYS A 173 -3.92 10.71 6.75
C LYS A 173 -4.95 10.66 5.63
N GLN A 174 -6.19 10.94 5.96
CA GLN A 174 -7.30 10.92 5.01
C GLN A 174 -7.52 12.33 4.45
N TYR A 175 -7.59 12.43 3.13
CA TYR A 175 -7.87 13.66 2.42
C TYR A 175 -9.30 13.63 1.86
N PHE A 176 -10.04 14.69 2.12
CA PHE A 176 -11.37 14.89 1.54
C PHE A 176 -11.26 15.91 0.41
N ASP A 177 -12.09 15.77 -0.61
CA ASP A 177 -12.23 16.81 -1.63
C ASP A 177 -12.84 18.07 -1.01
N ARG A 178 -11.96 18.96 -0.59
CA ARG A 178 -12.36 20.24 0.01
C ARG A 178 -13.07 21.14 -0.99
N GLY A 179 -12.73 21.04 -2.28
CA GLY A 179 -13.39 21.79 -3.34
C GLY A 179 -14.87 21.42 -3.42
N TYR A 180 -15.16 20.12 -3.47
CA TYR A 180 -16.52 19.62 -3.47
C TYR A 180 -17.34 20.12 -2.27
N TYR A 181 -16.78 20.05 -1.07
CA TYR A 181 -17.47 20.51 0.13
C TYR A 181 -17.58 22.04 0.18
N ASN A 182 -16.56 22.78 -0.22
CA ASN A 182 -16.60 24.24 -0.26
C ASN A 182 -17.68 24.72 -1.23
N ASP A 183 -17.79 24.14 -2.42
CA ASP A 183 -18.80 24.49 -3.42
C ASP A 183 -20.22 24.18 -2.91
N GLN A 184 -20.38 23.10 -2.15
CA GLN A 184 -21.66 22.73 -1.52
C GLN A 184 -22.04 23.68 -0.37
N TRP A 185 -21.08 24.19 0.39
CA TRP A 185 -21.34 25.02 1.57
C TRP A 185 -21.39 26.53 1.26
N ASN A 186 -20.88 26.95 0.11
CA ASN A 186 -21.00 28.34 -0.35
C ASN A 186 -22.37 28.66 -0.97
N TYR A 187 -23.31 27.75 -0.92
CA TYR A 187 -24.72 28.03 -1.19
C TYR A 187 -25.36 28.76 0.00
N THR A 188 -24.87 29.95 0.29
CA THR A 188 -25.67 30.97 0.97
C THR A 188 -26.41 31.73 -0.14
N GLY A 189 -27.61 31.26 -0.42
CA GLY A 189 -28.58 32.01 -1.20
C GLY A 189 -28.95 33.29 -0.52
#